data_7f900f6b2fccfdf6001c44d119741e63
#
_entry.id   7f900f6b2fccfdf6001c44d119741e63
#
_cell.length_a   1.000
_cell.length_b   1.000
_cell.length_c   1.000
_cell.angle_alpha   90.00
_cell.angle_beta   90.00
_cell.angle_gamma   90.00
#
_symmetry.space_group_name_H-M   'P 1'
#
loop_
_entity.id
_entity.type
_entity.pdbx_description
1 polymer ?
#
loop_
_entity_poly.entity_id
_entity_poly.type
_entity_poly.pdbx_seq_one_letter_code
_entity_poly.pdbx_strand_id
1 'polypeptide(L)'
;MKTLKISFLQSTPDFGREGMLQLLKSRYHVVEDDSYFDYLVATPWFYVNREAFYDFLERAPGHITVMYGCHEAIAPDFMLFDYYIGLDTVPGSDRTVKLPYLRHHLQEVHGGKEGLDAHALLASKTGFCNFIYANRKSHPNRDAMFHKLSAFRFVNSLGPHLNNTPGDGHRAEDWYASSIRMKKPYKFSIAFENAWYPGYTSEKIVTSMLAGTIPIYWGNPDISREFNSASFINCHDFPTLDDAAAYVQKVDEDDNLWCEIMSRPWKTCLLYTSPSPRDM
;
A
#
# COMPACT_ATOMS: atom_id res chain seq x y z
N MET A 1 7.29 -30.26 13.95
CA MET A 1 7.15 -29.17 12.98
C MET A 1 8.20 -29.41 11.90
N LYS A 2 7.85 -29.26 10.60
CA LYS A 2 8.83 -29.42 9.50
C LYS A 2 9.83 -28.26 9.58
N THR A 3 11.10 -28.52 9.34
CA THR A 3 12.14 -27.50 9.28
C THR A 3 12.21 -26.92 7.86
N LEU A 4 12.27 -25.60 7.76
CA LEU A 4 12.56 -24.85 6.53
C LEU A 4 13.90 -24.13 6.72
N LYS A 5 14.84 -24.36 5.82
CA LYS A 5 16.12 -23.68 5.77
C LYS A 5 16.08 -22.64 4.66
N ILE A 6 16.24 -21.38 5.04
CA ILE A 6 16.02 -20.25 4.14
C ILE A 6 17.25 -19.35 4.17
N SER A 7 17.70 -18.94 2.99
CA SER A 7 18.64 -17.84 2.83
C SER A 7 17.96 -16.65 2.16
N PHE A 8 18.33 -15.47 2.60
CA PHE A 8 17.92 -14.21 2.00
C PHE A 8 19.11 -13.53 1.33
N LEU A 9 18.89 -12.92 0.18
CA LEU A 9 19.91 -12.07 -0.40
C LEU A 9 20.17 -10.85 0.49
N GLN A 10 21.41 -10.66 0.90
CA GLN A 10 21.80 -9.63 1.88
C GLN A 10 21.56 -8.19 1.46
N SER A 11 21.50 -7.96 0.14
CA SER A 11 21.27 -6.62 -0.44
C SER A 11 19.83 -6.17 -0.44
N THR A 12 18.92 -6.97 0.09
CA THR A 12 17.51 -6.60 0.13
C THR A 12 17.23 -5.76 1.36
N PRO A 13 16.62 -4.55 1.19
CA PRO A 13 16.06 -3.86 2.34
C PRO A 13 15.11 -4.77 3.10
N ASP A 14 15.02 -4.60 4.41
CA ASP A 14 14.18 -5.43 5.30
C ASP A 14 12.68 -5.14 5.13
N PHE A 15 12.24 -5.04 3.87
CA PHE A 15 10.83 -4.80 3.54
C PHE A 15 10.02 -6.08 3.69
N GLY A 16 9.36 -6.22 4.84
CA GLY A 16 8.41 -7.29 5.10
C GLY A 16 9.04 -8.67 5.38
N ARG A 17 10.37 -8.80 5.43
CA ARG A 17 11.07 -10.02 5.80
C ARG A 17 10.58 -10.55 7.15
N GLU A 18 10.55 -9.69 8.16
CA GLU A 18 10.07 -10.06 9.49
C GLU A 18 8.62 -10.57 9.46
N GLY A 19 7.73 -9.88 8.74
CA GLY A 19 6.33 -10.33 8.60
C GLY A 19 6.20 -11.68 7.91
N MET A 20 7.00 -11.95 6.87
CA MET A 20 7.06 -13.26 6.23
C MET A 20 7.60 -14.33 7.17
N LEU A 21 8.69 -14.04 7.90
CA LEU A 21 9.28 -14.95 8.89
C LEU A 21 8.30 -15.29 10.00
N GLN A 22 7.58 -14.32 10.55
CA GLN A 22 6.55 -14.55 11.56
C GLN A 22 5.45 -15.49 11.04
N LEU A 23 5.00 -15.29 9.80
CA LEU A 23 4.01 -16.16 9.17
C LEU A 23 4.53 -17.59 9.03
N LEU A 24 5.76 -17.77 8.55
CA LEU A 24 6.38 -19.08 8.40
C LEU A 24 6.64 -19.76 9.75
N LYS A 25 7.17 -19.02 10.73
CA LYS A 25 7.45 -19.51 12.10
C LYS A 25 6.18 -19.97 12.83
N SER A 26 5.00 -19.51 12.43
CA SER A 26 3.73 -19.99 12.98
C SER A 26 3.43 -21.47 12.65
N ARG A 27 4.05 -22.03 11.59
CA ARG A 27 3.78 -23.38 11.08
C ARG A 27 5.02 -24.27 10.93
N TYR A 28 6.21 -23.65 10.84
CA TYR A 28 7.47 -24.31 10.56
C TYR A 28 8.55 -23.92 11.57
N HIS A 29 9.52 -24.81 11.74
CA HIS A 29 10.79 -24.43 12.37
C HIS A 29 11.66 -23.79 11.28
N VAL A 30 11.78 -22.46 11.30
CA VAL A 30 12.53 -21.71 10.29
C VAL A 30 13.96 -21.49 10.77
N VAL A 31 14.92 -21.94 9.97
CA VAL A 31 16.36 -21.72 10.16
C VAL A 31 16.86 -20.83 9.03
N GLU A 32 17.44 -19.70 9.39
CA GLU A 32 18.10 -18.80 8.44
C GLU A 32 19.59 -19.17 8.40
N ASP A 33 20.05 -19.62 7.24
CA ASP A 33 21.41 -20.11 7.03
C ASP A 33 21.86 -19.80 5.61
N ASP A 34 22.96 -19.07 5.47
CA ASP A 34 23.51 -18.69 4.17
C ASP A 34 24.45 -19.75 3.56
N SER A 35 24.86 -20.73 4.37
CA SER A 35 25.79 -21.79 3.95
C SER A 35 25.07 -23.07 3.56
N TYR A 36 23.90 -23.32 4.14
CA TYR A 36 23.12 -24.52 3.87
C TYR A 36 21.63 -24.24 3.98
N PHE A 37 20.98 -24.09 2.85
CA PHE A 37 19.57 -23.73 2.72
C PHE A 37 18.86 -24.56 1.65
N ASP A 38 17.53 -24.65 1.74
CA ASP A 38 16.67 -25.28 0.73
C ASP A 38 16.02 -24.20 -0.17
N TYR A 39 15.81 -23.00 0.40
CA TYR A 39 15.09 -21.90 -0.24
C TYR A 39 15.96 -20.64 -0.30
N LEU A 40 16.10 -20.07 -1.50
CA LEU A 40 16.73 -18.78 -1.71
C LEU A 40 15.64 -17.72 -1.96
N VAL A 41 15.52 -16.76 -1.06
CA VAL A 41 14.54 -15.68 -1.18
C VAL A 41 15.20 -14.39 -1.63
N ALA A 42 14.67 -13.78 -2.70
CA ALA A 42 15.11 -12.48 -3.18
C ALA A 42 13.93 -11.51 -3.29
N THR A 43 14.20 -10.22 -3.04
CA THR A 43 13.24 -9.15 -3.28
C THR A 43 13.54 -8.48 -4.63
N PRO A 44 12.59 -7.70 -5.21
CA PRO A 44 12.80 -7.03 -6.50
C PRO A 44 14.03 -6.11 -6.58
N TRP A 45 14.54 -5.69 -5.44
CA TRP A 45 15.73 -4.84 -5.36
C TRP A 45 17.00 -5.51 -5.91
N PHE A 46 17.04 -6.84 -6.01
CA PHE A 46 18.16 -7.54 -6.61
C PHE A 46 18.35 -7.20 -8.09
N TYR A 47 17.31 -6.79 -8.82
CA TYR A 47 17.42 -6.36 -10.21
C TYR A 47 18.20 -5.04 -10.39
N VAL A 48 18.19 -4.19 -9.37
CA VAL A 48 18.87 -2.88 -9.40
C VAL A 48 20.23 -2.90 -8.70
N ASN A 49 20.55 -4.00 -8.02
CA ASN A 49 21.82 -4.24 -7.36
C ASN A 49 22.60 -5.31 -8.13
N ARG A 50 23.65 -4.91 -8.85
CA ARG A 50 24.41 -5.80 -9.71
C ARG A 50 25.11 -6.94 -8.95
N GLU A 51 25.64 -6.66 -7.76
CA GLU A 51 26.32 -7.66 -6.94
C GLU A 51 25.33 -8.71 -6.45
N ALA A 52 24.16 -8.27 -5.96
CA ALA A 52 23.09 -9.16 -5.55
C ALA A 52 22.56 -10.02 -6.71
N PHE A 53 22.49 -9.47 -7.91
CA PHE A 53 22.06 -10.23 -9.07
C PHE A 53 23.06 -11.37 -9.40
N TYR A 54 24.36 -11.10 -9.35
CA TYR A 54 25.34 -12.17 -9.54
C TYR A 54 25.37 -13.16 -8.41
N ASP A 55 25.28 -12.72 -7.13
CA ASP A 55 25.17 -13.60 -5.98
C ASP A 55 23.94 -14.53 -6.10
N PHE A 56 22.81 -14.00 -6.58
CA PHE A 56 21.63 -14.82 -6.87
C PHE A 56 21.92 -15.88 -7.93
N LEU A 57 22.54 -15.52 -9.05
CA LEU A 57 22.85 -16.47 -10.14
C LEU A 57 23.81 -17.58 -9.70
N GLU A 58 24.74 -17.29 -8.79
CA GLU A 58 25.69 -18.26 -8.23
C GLU A 58 25.01 -19.22 -7.26
N ARG A 59 24.07 -18.74 -6.46
CA ARG A 59 23.43 -19.49 -5.36
C ARG A 59 22.14 -20.20 -5.76
N ALA A 60 21.48 -19.75 -6.83
CA ALA A 60 20.19 -20.30 -7.27
C ALA A 60 20.27 -21.79 -7.73
N PRO A 61 21.31 -22.27 -8.44
CA PRO A 61 21.35 -23.63 -8.94
C PRO A 61 21.18 -24.69 -7.84
N GLY A 62 20.18 -25.57 -8.01
CA GLY A 62 19.90 -26.67 -7.08
C GLY A 62 19.07 -26.29 -5.86
N HIS A 63 18.64 -25.04 -5.74
CA HIS A 63 17.79 -24.57 -4.65
C HIS A 63 16.44 -24.08 -5.19
N ILE A 64 15.42 -24.09 -4.33
CA ILE A 64 14.13 -23.48 -4.65
C ILE A 64 14.23 -21.97 -4.50
N THR A 65 13.94 -21.26 -5.58
CA THR A 65 14.02 -19.80 -5.63
C THR A 65 12.65 -19.17 -5.43
N VAL A 66 12.58 -18.17 -4.54
CA VAL A 66 11.34 -17.47 -4.20
C VAL A 66 11.53 -15.97 -4.38
N MET A 67 10.74 -15.39 -5.29
CA MET A 67 10.65 -13.95 -5.41
C MET A 67 9.65 -13.42 -4.37
N TYR A 68 10.11 -12.61 -3.44
CA TYR A 68 9.26 -11.90 -2.49
C TYR A 68 9.03 -10.47 -2.96
N GLY A 69 7.85 -10.18 -3.49
CA GLY A 69 7.50 -8.93 -4.19
C GLY A 69 7.48 -7.67 -3.32
N CYS A 70 7.64 -7.79 -2.00
CA CYS A 70 7.84 -6.67 -1.06
C CYS A 70 6.91 -5.48 -1.24
N HIS A 71 5.67 -5.74 -1.65
CA HIS A 71 4.68 -4.68 -1.82
C HIS A 71 4.99 -3.68 -2.96
N GLU A 72 5.84 -4.07 -3.89
CA GLU A 72 6.10 -3.32 -5.11
C GLU A 72 5.23 -3.82 -6.27
N ALA A 73 4.94 -2.90 -7.20
CA ALA A 73 4.19 -3.20 -8.42
C ALA A 73 5.11 -3.91 -9.45
N ILE A 74 5.39 -5.18 -9.20
CA ILE A 74 6.28 -5.99 -10.01
C ILE A 74 5.68 -7.36 -10.32
N ALA A 75 5.70 -7.73 -11.58
CA ALA A 75 5.22 -9.02 -12.04
C ALA A 75 6.15 -10.17 -11.61
N PRO A 76 5.59 -11.37 -11.36
CA PRO A 76 6.40 -12.57 -11.13
C PRO A 76 7.34 -12.86 -12.30
N ASP A 77 8.61 -13.11 -12.02
CA ASP A 77 9.59 -13.55 -13.01
C ASP A 77 9.87 -15.05 -12.88
N PHE A 78 9.08 -15.86 -13.57
CA PHE A 78 9.21 -17.31 -13.54
C PHE A 78 10.35 -17.89 -14.44
N MET A 79 11.13 -17.01 -15.08
CA MET A 79 12.37 -17.41 -15.73
C MET A 79 13.50 -17.57 -14.72
N LEU A 80 13.46 -16.82 -13.62
CA LEU A 80 14.47 -16.83 -12.57
C LEU A 80 13.99 -17.46 -11.26
N PHE A 81 12.67 -17.46 -11.01
CA PHE A 81 12.11 -17.91 -9.75
C PHE A 81 11.15 -19.07 -9.93
N ASP A 82 11.20 -20.03 -9.00
CA ASP A 82 10.25 -21.12 -8.92
C ASP A 82 8.90 -20.64 -8.39
N TYR A 83 8.91 -19.76 -7.38
CA TYR A 83 7.72 -19.26 -6.72
C TYR A 83 7.74 -17.75 -6.55
N TYR A 84 6.57 -17.17 -6.48
CA TYR A 84 6.33 -15.75 -6.18
C TYR A 84 5.40 -15.57 -4.99
N ILE A 85 5.80 -14.72 -4.05
CA ILE A 85 4.97 -14.27 -2.94
C ILE A 85 4.85 -12.75 -3.03
N GLY A 86 3.66 -12.22 -3.28
CA GLY A 86 3.49 -10.78 -3.46
C GLY A 86 2.05 -10.36 -3.69
N LEU A 87 1.88 -9.23 -4.35
CA LEU A 87 0.57 -8.61 -4.55
C LEU A 87 -0.23 -9.23 -5.69
N ASP A 88 0.47 -9.84 -6.64
CA ASP A 88 -0.12 -10.39 -7.85
C ASP A 88 -0.46 -11.89 -7.73
N THR A 89 -1.38 -12.34 -8.54
CA THR A 89 -1.66 -13.76 -8.77
C THR A 89 -1.76 -14.00 -10.27
N VAL A 90 -1.02 -14.98 -10.76
CA VAL A 90 -1.18 -15.44 -12.14
C VAL A 90 -2.31 -16.48 -12.16
N PRO A 91 -3.43 -16.21 -12.83
CA PRO A 91 -4.56 -17.14 -12.87
C PRO A 91 -4.14 -18.51 -13.37
N GLY A 92 -4.52 -19.56 -12.63
CA GLY A 92 -4.17 -20.95 -12.98
C GLY A 92 -2.74 -21.38 -12.63
N SER A 93 -1.95 -20.51 -12.00
CA SER A 93 -0.61 -20.86 -11.51
C SER A 93 -0.65 -21.23 -10.03
N ASP A 94 -0.07 -22.36 -9.68
CA ASP A 94 0.20 -22.80 -8.31
C ASP A 94 1.52 -22.25 -7.75
N ARG A 95 2.25 -21.49 -8.57
CA ARG A 95 3.54 -20.87 -8.24
C ARG A 95 3.42 -19.48 -7.60
N THR A 96 2.20 -18.97 -7.44
CA THR A 96 1.95 -17.61 -6.87
C THR A 96 1.17 -17.68 -5.56
N VAL A 97 1.62 -16.93 -4.59
CA VAL A 97 0.91 -16.70 -3.33
C VAL A 97 0.64 -15.21 -3.18
N LYS A 98 -0.64 -14.83 -3.16
CA LYS A 98 -1.02 -13.43 -2.88
C LYS A 98 -0.83 -13.13 -1.40
N LEU A 99 0.03 -12.18 -1.10
CA LEU A 99 0.23 -11.63 0.24
C LEU A 99 -0.09 -10.13 0.23
N PRO A 100 -1.31 -9.72 0.57
CA PRO A 100 -1.68 -8.32 0.60
C PRO A 100 -0.84 -7.55 1.62
N TYR A 101 -0.28 -6.42 1.21
CA TYR A 101 0.48 -5.51 2.09
C TYR A 101 -0.27 -5.15 3.37
N LEU A 102 -1.56 -4.93 3.21
CA LEU A 102 -2.43 -4.47 4.28
C LEU A 102 -2.71 -5.51 5.38
N ARG A 103 -2.26 -6.76 5.22
CA ARG A 103 -2.57 -7.82 6.21
C ARG A 103 -2.14 -7.42 7.64
N HIS A 104 -1.03 -6.71 7.78
CA HIS A 104 -0.54 -6.23 9.08
C HIS A 104 -1.34 -5.04 9.60
N HIS A 105 -1.88 -4.19 8.71
CA HIS A 105 -2.63 -2.98 9.06
C HIS A 105 -4.15 -3.19 9.02
N LEU A 106 -4.63 -4.30 8.48
CA LEU A 106 -6.06 -4.59 8.41
C LEU A 106 -6.71 -4.69 9.80
N GLN A 107 -5.97 -5.10 10.82
CA GLN A 107 -6.48 -5.14 12.20
C GLN A 107 -6.74 -3.72 12.74
N GLU A 108 -5.90 -2.74 12.41
CA GLU A 108 -6.09 -1.33 12.81
C GLU A 108 -7.33 -0.72 12.15
N VAL A 109 -7.65 -1.15 10.92
CA VAL A 109 -8.84 -0.73 10.19
C VAL A 109 -10.11 -1.44 10.67
N HIS A 110 -10.02 -2.54 11.46
CA HIS A 110 -11.17 -3.30 11.96
C HIS A 110 -12.03 -2.52 12.97
N GLY A 111 -11.47 -1.61 13.75
CA GLY A 111 -12.17 -0.80 14.74
C GLY A 111 -12.80 0.50 14.23
N GLY A 112 -12.87 0.70 12.91
CA GLY A 112 -12.67 1.99 12.28
C GLY A 112 -13.76 3.04 12.35
N LYS A 113 -15.06 2.81 12.57
CA LYS A 113 -16.06 3.89 12.48
C LYS A 113 -17.29 3.75 13.39
N GLU A 114 -17.32 2.80 14.29
CA GLU A 114 -18.42 2.70 15.24
C GLU A 114 -18.44 3.95 16.11
N GLY A 115 -19.57 4.69 16.10
CA GLY A 115 -19.73 5.92 16.88
C GLY A 115 -19.02 7.16 16.31
N LEU A 116 -18.53 7.16 15.06
CA LEU A 116 -17.92 8.33 14.46
C LEU A 116 -18.95 9.44 14.24
N ASP A 117 -18.76 10.58 14.90
CA ASP A 117 -19.47 11.81 14.58
C ASP A 117 -18.75 12.52 13.42
N ALA A 118 -19.29 12.35 12.20
CA ALA A 118 -18.69 12.93 11.00
C ALA A 118 -18.75 14.46 10.98
N HIS A 119 -19.77 15.07 11.58
CA HIS A 119 -19.88 16.53 11.66
C HIS A 119 -18.86 17.11 12.66
N ALA A 120 -18.68 16.50 13.81
CA ALA A 120 -17.64 16.91 14.76
C ALA A 120 -16.23 16.71 14.15
N LEU A 121 -16.02 15.61 13.43
CA LEU A 121 -14.77 15.37 12.72
C LEU A 121 -14.53 16.45 11.64
N LEU A 122 -15.54 16.77 10.82
CA LEU A 122 -15.44 17.81 9.80
C LEU A 122 -15.09 19.18 10.42
N ALA A 123 -15.73 19.53 11.50
CA ALA A 123 -15.47 20.80 12.22
C ALA A 123 -14.02 20.88 12.76
N SER A 124 -13.35 19.76 12.96
CA SER A 124 -11.93 19.70 13.37
C SER A 124 -10.94 19.89 12.22
N LYS A 125 -11.41 19.86 10.96
CA LYS A 125 -10.55 20.00 9.78
C LYS A 125 -10.21 21.47 9.53
N THR A 126 -8.92 21.77 9.41
CA THR A 126 -8.40 23.15 9.18
C THR A 126 -7.80 23.33 7.79
N GLY A 127 -7.60 22.23 7.05
CA GLY A 127 -7.01 22.24 5.71
C GLY A 127 -7.88 21.50 4.71
N PHE A 128 -7.72 21.85 3.44
CA PHE A 128 -8.42 21.22 2.32
C PHE A 128 -7.88 19.82 2.04
N CYS A 129 -6.68 19.74 1.48
CA CYS A 129 -6.10 18.49 0.99
C CYS A 129 -4.60 18.43 1.28
N ASN A 130 -4.09 17.25 1.61
CA ASN A 130 -2.67 17.02 1.78
C ASN A 130 -2.10 16.13 0.68
N PHE A 131 -0.78 16.31 0.44
CA PHE A 131 0.06 15.56 -0.47
C PHE A 131 1.37 15.21 0.24
N ILE A 132 1.58 13.92 0.57
CA ILE A 132 2.74 13.50 1.37
C ILE A 132 3.50 12.42 0.63
N TYR A 133 4.52 12.82 -0.11
CA TYR A 133 5.35 11.91 -0.91
C TYR A 133 6.83 12.28 -0.85
N ALA A 134 7.70 11.26 -0.80
CA ALA A 134 9.14 11.40 -0.94
C ALA A 134 9.62 10.93 -2.32
N ASN A 135 9.01 9.87 -2.87
CA ASN A 135 9.38 9.30 -4.15
C ASN A 135 8.94 10.21 -5.30
N ARG A 136 9.91 10.65 -6.12
CA ARG A 136 9.68 11.47 -7.32
C ARG A 136 9.43 10.63 -8.57
N LYS A 137 9.78 9.33 -8.53
CA LYS A 137 9.63 8.40 -9.63
C LYS A 137 8.32 7.62 -9.47
N SER A 138 7.22 8.21 -9.94
CA SER A 138 5.90 7.60 -9.90
C SER A 138 5.13 7.91 -11.17
N HIS A 139 3.97 7.30 -11.32
CA HIS A 139 3.10 7.61 -12.45
C HIS A 139 2.71 9.10 -12.45
N PRO A 140 2.70 9.78 -13.62
CA PRO A 140 2.43 11.22 -13.74
C PRO A 140 1.07 11.65 -13.19
N ASN A 141 0.09 10.77 -13.13
CA ASN A 141 -1.25 11.06 -12.59
C ASN A 141 -1.21 11.62 -11.17
N ARG A 142 -0.22 11.22 -10.35
CA ARG A 142 -0.08 11.70 -8.98
C ARG A 142 0.17 13.20 -8.92
N ASP A 143 1.13 13.66 -9.71
CA ASP A 143 1.47 15.09 -9.79
C ASP A 143 0.38 15.88 -10.52
N ALA A 144 -0.22 15.27 -11.54
CA ALA A 144 -1.35 15.87 -12.25
C ALA A 144 -2.53 16.15 -11.30
N MET A 145 -2.91 15.20 -10.42
CA MET A 145 -3.98 15.42 -9.44
C MET A 145 -3.61 16.52 -8.44
N PHE A 146 -2.36 16.56 -7.97
CA PHE A 146 -1.88 17.65 -7.10
C PHE A 146 -2.08 19.01 -7.76
N HIS A 147 -1.66 19.18 -9.01
CA HIS A 147 -1.81 20.45 -9.73
C HIS A 147 -3.27 20.80 -10.03
N LYS A 148 -4.11 19.82 -10.42
CA LYS A 148 -5.53 20.05 -10.68
C LYS A 148 -6.26 20.55 -9.43
N LEU A 149 -6.06 19.91 -8.29
CA LEU A 149 -6.67 20.34 -7.03
C LEU A 149 -6.07 21.67 -6.53
N SER A 150 -4.77 21.91 -6.73
CA SER A 150 -4.11 23.19 -6.36
C SER A 150 -4.62 24.38 -7.16
N ALA A 151 -5.16 24.15 -8.36
CA ALA A 151 -5.81 25.21 -9.14
C ALA A 151 -7.17 25.66 -8.55
N PHE A 152 -7.83 24.76 -7.82
CA PHE A 152 -9.08 25.04 -7.12
C PHE A 152 -8.83 25.63 -5.73
N ARG A 153 -8.05 24.92 -4.89
CA ARG A 153 -7.77 25.29 -3.49
C ARG A 153 -6.39 24.80 -3.10
N PHE A 154 -5.69 25.53 -2.24
CA PHE A 154 -4.32 25.21 -1.84
C PHE A 154 -4.22 23.78 -1.28
N VAL A 155 -3.39 22.95 -1.93
CA VAL A 155 -3.02 21.60 -1.48
C VAL A 155 -1.68 21.68 -0.75
N ASN A 156 -1.65 21.25 0.50
CA ASN A 156 -0.44 21.25 1.30
C ASN A 156 0.45 20.05 0.95
N SER A 157 1.59 20.29 0.33
CA SER A 157 2.62 19.27 0.14
C SER A 157 3.60 19.29 1.30
N LEU A 158 3.48 18.29 2.18
CA LEU A 158 4.25 18.16 3.42
C LEU A 158 5.50 17.28 3.24
N GLY A 159 5.53 16.46 2.18
CA GLY A 159 6.66 15.60 1.86
C GLY A 159 7.74 16.30 1.03
N PRO A 160 8.91 15.65 0.80
CA PRO A 160 9.99 16.23 -0.01
C PRO A 160 9.64 16.45 -1.49
N HIS A 161 8.63 15.73 -2.02
CA HIS A 161 8.18 15.89 -3.39
C HIS A 161 7.14 17.00 -3.50
N LEU A 162 7.35 17.95 -4.40
CA LEU A 162 6.52 19.16 -4.60
C LEU A 162 6.28 19.95 -3.31
N ASN A 163 7.24 19.94 -2.39
CA ASN A 163 7.11 20.59 -1.08
C ASN A 163 6.75 22.08 -1.22
N ASN A 164 5.66 22.50 -0.58
CA ASN A 164 5.20 23.89 -0.52
C ASN A 164 4.75 24.31 0.89
N THR A 165 4.90 23.42 1.86
CA THR A 165 4.47 23.66 3.24
C THR A 165 5.59 23.25 4.18
N PRO A 166 6.03 24.13 5.11
CA PRO A 166 6.99 23.78 6.14
C PRO A 166 6.45 22.63 7.01
N GLY A 167 7.28 21.63 7.31
CA GLY A 167 6.91 20.49 8.17
C GLY A 167 7.89 19.33 8.06
N ASP A 168 7.79 18.41 9.00
CA ASP A 168 8.65 17.22 9.10
C ASP A 168 8.21 16.08 8.16
N GLY A 169 7.80 16.41 6.93
CA GLY A 169 7.43 15.40 5.92
C GLY A 169 8.56 14.44 5.53
N HIS A 170 9.67 14.48 6.26
CA HIS A 170 10.76 13.52 6.15
C HIS A 170 10.35 12.17 6.75
N ARG A 171 10.90 11.10 6.18
CA ARG A 171 10.72 9.74 6.64
C ARG A 171 11.40 9.58 8.00
N ALA A 172 10.66 9.84 9.09
CA ALA A 172 11.09 9.57 10.45
C ALA A 172 11.05 8.05 10.73
N GLU A 173 11.65 7.59 11.81
CA GLU A 173 11.59 6.18 12.22
C GLU A 173 10.15 5.68 12.36
N ASP A 174 9.22 6.55 12.80
CA ASP A 174 7.79 6.28 12.91
C ASP A 174 6.97 6.79 11.70
N TRP A 175 7.51 6.72 10.49
CA TRP A 175 6.94 7.32 9.28
C TRP A 175 5.44 6.98 9.06
N TYR A 176 5.00 5.79 9.47
CA TYR A 176 3.60 5.38 9.36
C TYR A 176 2.70 6.19 10.30
N ALA A 177 3.03 6.22 11.59
CA ALA A 177 2.27 6.98 12.58
C ALA A 177 2.37 8.50 12.33
N SER A 178 3.54 9.00 11.91
CA SER A 178 3.70 10.41 11.58
C SER A 178 2.89 10.81 10.34
N SER A 179 2.80 9.94 9.34
CA SER A 179 1.93 10.14 8.17
C SER A 179 0.46 10.31 8.58
N ILE A 180 -0.03 9.47 9.49
CA ILE A 180 -1.40 9.59 10.01
C ILE A 180 -1.58 10.93 10.74
N ARG A 181 -0.65 11.30 11.63
CA ARG A 181 -0.72 12.58 12.37
C ARG A 181 -0.76 13.78 11.45
N MET A 182 0.11 13.81 10.44
CA MET A 182 0.19 14.91 9.48
C MET A 182 -1.06 15.07 8.61
N LYS A 183 -1.78 13.98 8.33
CA LYS A 183 -3.01 14.00 7.52
C LYS A 183 -4.23 14.48 8.30
N LYS A 184 -4.29 14.30 9.62
CA LYS A 184 -5.47 14.59 10.45
C LYS A 184 -6.12 15.96 10.23
N PRO A 185 -5.38 17.09 10.04
CA PRO A 185 -5.98 18.41 9.87
C PRO A 185 -6.77 18.59 8.56
N TYR A 186 -6.64 17.68 7.59
CA TYR A 186 -7.16 17.88 6.23
C TYR A 186 -8.47 17.15 5.98
N LYS A 187 -9.35 17.72 5.15
CA LYS A 187 -10.57 17.08 4.65
C LYS A 187 -10.22 15.88 3.75
N PHE A 188 -9.24 16.04 2.87
CA PHE A 188 -8.83 15.07 1.87
C PHE A 188 -7.36 14.72 1.95
N SER A 189 -7.00 13.56 1.40
CA SER A 189 -5.61 13.13 1.23
C SER A 189 -5.43 12.51 -0.15
N ILE A 190 -4.48 13.00 -0.96
CA ILE A 190 -4.10 12.33 -2.19
C ILE A 190 -3.39 11.03 -1.81
N ALA A 191 -4.02 9.89 -2.15
CA ALA A 191 -3.58 8.53 -1.81
C ALA A 191 -3.26 7.73 -3.08
N PHE A 192 -2.47 8.32 -3.98
CA PHE A 192 -2.08 7.72 -5.25
C PHE A 192 -0.91 6.77 -5.07
N GLU A 193 -1.01 5.59 -5.64
CA GLU A 193 0.10 4.65 -5.68
C GLU A 193 1.22 5.11 -6.62
N ASN A 194 2.38 4.44 -6.56
CA ASN A 194 3.50 4.75 -7.43
C ASN A 194 3.23 4.33 -8.88
N ALA A 195 2.39 3.31 -9.08
CA ALA A 195 2.07 2.74 -10.38
C ALA A 195 0.60 2.31 -10.44
N TRP A 196 0.07 2.22 -11.66
CA TRP A 196 -1.14 1.47 -11.95
C TRP A 196 -0.79 -0.01 -12.02
N TYR A 197 -1.33 -0.81 -11.11
CA TYR A 197 -1.07 -2.25 -11.11
C TYR A 197 -2.16 -3.01 -10.35
N PRO A 198 -2.77 -4.08 -10.93
CA PRO A 198 -3.77 -4.89 -10.25
C PRO A 198 -3.24 -5.49 -8.93
N GLY A 199 -3.99 -5.30 -7.84
CA GLY A 199 -3.60 -5.77 -6.51
C GLY A 199 -2.58 -4.90 -5.77
N TYR A 200 -2.03 -3.87 -6.41
CA TYR A 200 -1.07 -2.96 -5.77
C TYR A 200 -1.77 -1.92 -4.90
N THR A 201 -2.01 -2.28 -3.66
CA THR A 201 -2.58 -1.40 -2.64
C THR A 201 -1.61 -1.30 -1.47
N SER A 202 -1.11 -0.10 -1.23
CA SER A 202 -0.16 0.18 -0.14
C SER A 202 -0.83 0.87 1.05
N GLU A 203 -0.04 1.30 2.02
CA GLU A 203 -0.49 2.00 3.23
C GLU A 203 -1.17 3.35 2.98
N LYS A 204 -1.06 3.91 1.78
CA LYS A 204 -1.50 5.27 1.48
C LYS A 204 -2.99 5.50 1.71
N ILE A 205 -3.83 4.56 1.25
CA ILE A 205 -5.27 4.63 1.46
C ILE A 205 -5.60 4.44 2.95
N VAL A 206 -4.95 3.47 3.62
CA VAL A 206 -5.21 3.14 5.04
C VAL A 206 -4.81 4.28 5.94
N THR A 207 -3.62 4.84 5.79
CA THR A 207 -3.16 5.97 6.63
C THR A 207 -4.03 7.22 6.44
N SER A 208 -4.62 7.38 5.25
CA SER A 208 -5.60 8.46 5.00
C SER A 208 -6.91 8.20 5.73
N MET A 209 -7.42 6.96 5.69
CA MET A 209 -8.63 6.56 6.42
C MET A 209 -8.44 6.68 7.94
N LEU A 210 -7.32 6.19 8.49
CA LEU A 210 -6.99 6.27 9.91
C LEU A 210 -6.80 7.71 10.41
N ALA A 211 -6.41 8.61 9.52
CA ALA A 211 -6.32 10.05 9.81
C ALA A 211 -7.70 10.75 9.81
N GLY A 212 -8.78 10.05 9.46
CA GLY A 212 -10.10 10.63 9.30
C GLY A 212 -10.16 11.63 8.15
N THR A 213 -9.45 11.36 7.05
CA THR A 213 -9.54 12.12 5.78
C THR A 213 -10.25 11.25 4.74
N ILE A 214 -10.90 11.87 3.76
CA ILE A 214 -11.38 11.14 2.59
C ILE A 214 -10.19 10.91 1.65
N PRO A 215 -9.79 9.63 1.38
CA PRO A 215 -8.77 9.35 0.38
C PRO A 215 -9.25 9.71 -1.03
N ILE A 216 -8.40 10.38 -1.81
CA ILE A 216 -8.51 10.49 -3.25
C ILE A 216 -7.54 9.46 -3.81
N TYR A 217 -8.05 8.35 -4.35
CA TYR A 217 -7.26 7.17 -4.66
C TYR A 217 -7.09 6.91 -6.14
N TRP A 218 -5.90 6.49 -6.54
CA TRP A 218 -5.58 5.95 -7.85
C TRP A 218 -4.42 4.94 -7.72
N GLY A 219 -4.45 3.84 -8.46
CA GLY A 219 -3.39 2.82 -8.48
C GLY A 219 -3.94 1.45 -8.82
N ASN A 220 -4.36 0.67 -7.82
CA ASN A 220 -4.98 -0.63 -8.02
C ASN A 220 -6.37 -0.48 -8.66
N PRO A 221 -6.59 -0.96 -9.90
CA PRO A 221 -7.90 -0.87 -10.55
C PRO A 221 -8.98 -1.73 -9.85
N ASP A 222 -8.56 -2.76 -9.11
CA ASP A 222 -9.45 -3.67 -8.36
C ASP A 222 -9.67 -3.24 -6.90
N ILE A 223 -9.38 -1.97 -6.56
CA ILE A 223 -9.45 -1.46 -5.17
C ILE A 223 -10.83 -1.67 -4.51
N SER A 224 -11.89 -1.65 -5.29
CA SER A 224 -13.27 -1.89 -4.82
C SER A 224 -13.50 -3.31 -4.28
N ARG A 225 -12.62 -4.27 -4.58
CA ARG A 225 -12.63 -5.61 -3.97
C ARG A 225 -12.05 -5.60 -2.55
N GLU A 226 -11.23 -4.62 -2.23
CA GLU A 226 -10.54 -4.50 -0.94
C GLU A 226 -11.24 -3.48 -0.02
N PHE A 227 -11.75 -2.38 -0.58
CA PHE A 227 -12.38 -1.29 0.17
C PHE A 227 -13.74 -0.93 -0.40
N ASN A 228 -14.60 -0.41 0.48
CA ASN A 228 -15.91 0.10 0.08
C ASN A 228 -15.75 1.41 -0.69
N SER A 229 -16.04 1.40 -2.00
CA SER A 229 -15.91 2.56 -2.89
C SER A 229 -16.75 3.77 -2.45
N ALA A 230 -17.79 3.57 -1.63
CA ALA A 230 -18.56 4.67 -1.08
C ALA A 230 -17.84 5.44 0.05
N SER A 231 -16.69 4.95 0.55
CA SER A 231 -15.95 5.54 1.67
C SER A 231 -14.72 6.36 1.26
N PHE A 232 -14.44 6.48 -0.03
CA PHE A 232 -13.32 7.24 -0.59
C PHE A 232 -13.65 7.67 -2.04
N ILE A 233 -12.85 8.55 -2.62
CA ILE A 233 -13.00 8.98 -4.01
C ILE A 233 -12.05 8.14 -4.86
N ASN A 234 -12.61 7.18 -5.60
CA ASN A 234 -11.86 6.31 -6.49
C ASN A 234 -11.73 6.96 -7.87
N CYS A 235 -10.53 7.40 -8.23
CA CYS A 235 -10.30 8.05 -9.54
C CYS A 235 -10.53 7.12 -10.74
N HIS A 236 -10.57 5.80 -10.53
CA HIS A 236 -10.92 4.85 -11.59
C HIS A 236 -12.41 4.85 -11.96
N ASP A 237 -13.27 5.43 -11.12
CA ASP A 237 -14.71 5.53 -11.38
C ASP A 237 -15.07 6.74 -12.28
N PHE A 238 -14.07 7.55 -12.66
CA PHE A 238 -14.25 8.75 -13.48
C PHE A 238 -13.57 8.59 -14.85
N PRO A 239 -14.15 9.16 -15.91
CA PRO A 239 -13.54 9.10 -17.25
C PRO A 239 -12.15 9.76 -17.31
N THR A 240 -11.96 10.86 -16.57
CA THR A 240 -10.72 11.62 -16.54
C THR A 240 -10.34 12.05 -15.12
N LEU A 241 -9.09 12.46 -14.92
CA LEU A 241 -8.67 13.07 -13.66
C LEU A 241 -9.31 14.46 -13.42
N ASP A 242 -9.74 15.14 -14.48
CA ASP A 242 -10.48 16.40 -14.35
C ASP A 242 -11.85 16.16 -13.76
N ASP A 243 -12.55 15.12 -14.21
CA ASP A 243 -13.85 14.74 -13.65
C ASP A 243 -13.72 14.32 -12.17
N ALA A 244 -12.67 13.57 -11.84
CA ALA A 244 -12.38 13.20 -10.45
C ALA A 244 -12.08 14.45 -9.58
N ALA A 245 -11.28 15.39 -10.09
CA ALA A 245 -10.97 16.64 -9.39
C ALA A 245 -12.22 17.51 -9.19
N ALA A 246 -13.09 17.61 -10.20
CA ALA A 246 -14.37 18.32 -10.11
C ALA A 246 -15.29 17.67 -9.06
N TYR A 247 -15.28 16.34 -8.95
CA TYR A 247 -16.03 15.66 -7.89
C TYR A 247 -15.46 15.93 -6.49
N VAL A 248 -14.11 15.99 -6.32
CA VAL A 248 -13.50 16.41 -5.06
C VAL A 248 -13.92 17.82 -4.67
N GLN A 249 -13.96 18.75 -5.64
CA GLN A 249 -14.46 20.10 -5.44
C GLN A 249 -15.91 20.12 -4.96
N LYS A 250 -16.79 19.36 -5.62
CA LYS A 250 -18.20 19.22 -5.21
C LYS A 250 -18.31 18.72 -3.76
N VAL A 251 -17.51 17.71 -3.37
CA VAL A 251 -17.52 17.16 -2.00
C VAL A 251 -16.98 18.18 -1.00
N ASP A 252 -16.00 19.01 -1.39
CA ASP A 252 -15.47 20.06 -0.51
C ASP A 252 -16.46 21.19 -0.23
N GLU A 253 -17.32 21.48 -1.19
CA GLU A 253 -18.36 22.51 -1.14
C GLU A 253 -19.67 22.04 -0.46
N ASP A 254 -19.84 20.71 -0.26
CA ASP A 254 -21.03 20.10 0.36
C ASP A 254 -20.64 19.29 1.61
N ASP A 255 -20.81 19.91 2.77
CA ASP A 255 -20.48 19.30 4.07
C ASP A 255 -21.31 18.03 4.35
N ASN A 256 -22.56 17.95 3.87
CA ASN A 256 -23.39 16.76 4.03
C ASN A 256 -22.84 15.59 3.19
N LEU A 257 -22.44 15.87 1.95
CA LEU A 257 -21.84 14.85 1.09
C LEU A 257 -20.50 14.37 1.65
N TRP A 258 -19.67 15.29 2.20
CA TRP A 258 -18.45 14.91 2.89
C TRP A 258 -18.73 13.99 4.09
N CYS A 259 -19.70 14.36 4.94
CA CYS A 259 -20.10 13.57 6.10
C CYS A 259 -20.70 12.22 5.69
N GLU A 260 -21.45 12.16 4.60
CA GLU A 260 -21.99 10.91 4.07
C GLU A 260 -20.85 9.94 3.69
N ILE A 261 -19.89 10.38 2.86
CA ILE A 261 -18.74 9.56 2.45
C ILE A 261 -17.93 9.14 3.67
N MET A 262 -17.66 10.07 4.59
CA MET A 262 -16.87 9.79 5.78
C MET A 262 -17.56 8.79 6.71
N SER A 263 -18.88 8.73 6.76
CA SER A 263 -19.65 7.81 7.60
C SER A 263 -19.73 6.39 7.03
N ARG A 264 -19.38 6.17 5.76
CA ARG A 264 -19.44 4.84 5.14
C ARG A 264 -18.36 3.92 5.70
N PRO A 265 -18.66 2.65 6.00
CA PRO A 265 -17.67 1.69 6.47
C PRO A 265 -16.57 1.52 5.42
N TRP A 266 -15.31 1.41 5.87
CA TRP A 266 -14.16 1.31 4.96
C TRP A 266 -14.08 -0.01 4.21
N LYS A 267 -14.63 -1.09 4.78
CA LYS A 267 -14.51 -2.46 4.25
C LYS A 267 -15.76 -2.94 3.56
N THR A 268 -15.56 -3.75 2.54
CA THR A 268 -16.60 -4.63 2.02
C THR A 268 -16.70 -5.90 2.88
N CYS A 269 -17.84 -6.58 2.86
CA CYS A 269 -18.03 -7.86 3.57
C CYS A 269 -16.99 -8.94 3.16
N LEU A 270 -16.41 -8.85 1.97
CA LEU A 270 -15.39 -9.79 1.45
C LEU A 270 -14.08 -9.76 2.24
N LEU A 271 -13.73 -8.64 2.88
CA LEU A 271 -12.53 -8.56 3.72
C LEU A 271 -12.71 -9.21 5.11
N TYR A 272 -13.95 -9.44 5.54
CA TYR A 272 -14.25 -10.17 6.78
C TYR A 272 -14.08 -11.70 6.63
N THR A 273 -14.14 -12.20 5.41
CA THR A 273 -13.88 -13.60 5.07
C THR A 273 -12.43 -13.78 4.63
N SER A 274 -11.45 -13.46 5.49
CA SER A 274 -10.14 -14.08 5.35
C SER A 274 -10.37 -15.58 5.34
N PRO A 275 -9.88 -16.33 4.34
CA PRO A 275 -10.00 -17.78 4.39
C PRO A 275 -9.45 -18.24 5.73
N SER A 276 -10.26 -19.00 6.45
CA SER A 276 -9.85 -19.62 7.69
C SER A 276 -8.53 -20.38 7.41
N PRO A 277 -7.61 -20.49 8.37
CA PRO A 277 -6.46 -21.39 8.21
C PRO A 277 -6.85 -22.83 7.84
N ARG A 278 -8.13 -23.17 7.94
CA ARG A 278 -8.69 -24.46 7.50
C ARG A 278 -9.04 -24.50 6.00
N ASP A 279 -9.16 -23.33 5.35
CA ASP A 279 -9.53 -23.22 3.93
C ASP A 279 -8.29 -23.11 3.02
N MET A 280 -7.12 -23.10 3.61
CA MET A 280 -5.81 -23.15 2.98
C MET A 280 -5.12 -24.49 3.27
#